data_64a343db2f1bc7ba3f28198bbd5dd802
#
_entry.id   64a343db2f1bc7ba3f28198bbd5dd802
#
_cell.length_a   1.000
_cell.length_b   1.000
_cell.length_c   1.000
_cell.angle_alpha   90.00
_cell.angle_beta   90.00
_cell.angle_gamma   90.00
#
_symmetry.space_group_name_H-M   'P 1'
#
loop_
_entity.id
_entity.type
_entity.pdbx_description
1 polymer ?
#
loop_
_entity_poly.entity_id
_entity_poly.type
_entity_poly.pdbx_seq_one_letter_code
_entity_poly.pdbx_strand_id
1 'polypeptide(L)'
;MITVAAILATMSVQAQTDIDLDDEAMYFDIDDLPNAVVWLPAPPDTASTQFVYDITQYMWGKEQRLNKERAQQAIDNAVEDISEMLEQFSVPFGMELSKENTPCIYHVLYRGVLFVRLAATKPKIEYMRKRPYSRFNEPSLLPEGEERLRMNGSYPSGHTIRGWTMALLL
;
A
#
# COMPACT_ATOMS: atom_id res chain seq x y z
N MET A 1 23.12 37.83 17.28
CA MET A 1 21.88 37.16 16.82
C MET A 1 22.09 36.11 15.71
N ILE A 2 23.22 36.09 15.01
CA ILE A 2 23.54 35.16 13.93
C ILE A 2 23.93 33.74 14.46
N THR A 3 24.50 33.67 15.67
CA THR A 3 25.03 32.44 16.27
C THR A 3 23.94 31.46 16.76
N VAL A 4 22.78 31.94 17.17
CA VAL A 4 21.70 31.09 17.70
C VAL A 4 20.95 30.35 16.58
N ALA A 5 20.76 30.99 15.43
CA ALA A 5 20.10 30.35 14.27
C ALA A 5 20.98 29.26 13.63
N ALA A 6 22.32 29.48 13.62
CA ALA A 6 23.27 28.48 13.12
C ALA A 6 23.37 27.24 14.03
N ILE A 7 23.26 27.42 15.35
CA ILE A 7 23.27 26.29 16.32
C ILE A 7 21.98 25.49 16.24
N LEU A 8 20.83 26.14 16.03
CA LEU A 8 19.56 25.44 15.86
C LEU A 8 19.49 24.65 14.53
N ALA A 9 20.05 25.18 13.47
CA ALA A 9 20.12 24.51 12.18
C ALA A 9 21.08 23.30 12.22
N THR A 10 22.22 23.42 12.92
CA THR A 10 23.15 22.29 13.09
C THR A 10 22.61 21.20 14.03
N MET A 11 21.85 21.57 15.06
CA MET A 11 21.20 20.58 15.93
C MET A 11 20.09 19.81 15.21
N SER A 12 19.34 20.44 14.32
CA SER A 12 18.31 19.73 13.55
C SER A 12 18.89 18.75 12.52
N VAL A 13 20.04 19.07 11.93
CA VAL A 13 20.76 18.18 11.01
C VAL A 13 21.40 17.02 11.77
N GLN A 14 21.99 17.28 12.94
CA GLN A 14 22.64 16.23 13.75
C GLN A 14 21.62 15.25 14.33
N ALA A 15 20.45 15.71 14.76
CA ALA A 15 19.39 14.84 15.25
C ALA A 15 18.82 13.90 14.17
N GLN A 16 18.96 14.26 12.91
CA GLN A 16 18.48 13.48 11.78
C GLN A 16 19.46 12.37 11.34
N THR A 17 20.76 12.51 11.68
CA THR A 17 21.80 11.55 11.32
C THR A 17 22.00 10.43 12.34
N ASP A 18 21.46 10.57 13.56
CA ASP A 18 21.63 9.60 14.64
C ASP A 18 20.44 8.61 14.76
N ILE A 19 19.48 8.66 13.84
CA ILE A 19 18.39 7.70 13.80
C ILE A 19 18.90 6.44 13.12
N ASP A 20 18.97 5.34 13.88
CA ASP A 20 19.21 4.02 13.33
C ASP A 20 17.98 3.57 12.51
N LEU A 21 18.08 3.73 11.20
CA LEU A 21 17.02 3.37 10.27
C LEU A 21 17.03 1.87 9.90
N ASP A 22 18.07 1.15 10.32
CA ASP A 22 18.20 -0.29 10.08
C ASP A 22 17.50 -1.11 11.17
N ASP A 23 16.96 -0.47 12.20
CA ASP A 23 16.10 -1.14 13.18
C ASP A 23 14.76 -1.52 12.52
N GLU A 24 14.71 -2.74 12.01
CA GLU A 24 13.49 -3.36 11.45
C GLU A 24 12.46 -3.73 12.53
N ALA A 25 12.71 -3.36 13.80
CA ALA A 25 11.81 -3.68 14.89
C ALA A 25 10.41 -3.11 14.63
N MET A 26 9.43 -3.96 14.72
CA MET A 26 8.02 -3.59 14.65
C MET A 26 7.64 -2.78 15.91
N TYR A 27 6.71 -1.83 15.76
CA TYR A 27 6.16 -1.10 16.91
C TYR A 27 5.41 -2.00 17.89
N PHE A 28 4.95 -3.16 17.43
CA PHE A 28 4.17 -4.14 18.20
C PHE A 28 4.57 -5.55 17.78
N ASP A 29 4.37 -6.52 18.64
CA ASP A 29 4.50 -7.90 18.26
C ASP A 29 3.40 -8.31 17.29
N ILE A 30 3.71 -9.26 16.39
CA ILE A 30 2.75 -9.76 15.40
C ILE A 30 1.51 -10.38 16.05
N ASP A 31 1.68 -10.92 17.27
CA ASP A 31 0.59 -11.53 18.04
C ASP A 31 -0.34 -10.49 18.68
N ASP A 32 0.11 -9.24 18.83
CA ASP A 32 -0.71 -8.12 19.30
C ASP A 32 -1.61 -7.53 18.20
N LEU A 33 -1.40 -7.95 16.94
CA LEU A 33 -2.21 -7.49 15.84
C LEU A 33 -3.68 -7.90 15.99
N PRO A 34 -4.62 -6.97 15.85
CA PRO A 34 -6.03 -7.31 15.90
C PRO A 34 -6.38 -8.33 14.81
N ASN A 35 -7.19 -9.31 15.16
CA ASN A 35 -7.69 -10.26 14.17
C ASN A 35 -8.69 -9.56 13.23
N ALA A 36 -8.21 -9.10 12.09
CA ALA A 36 -9.02 -8.36 11.13
C ALA A 36 -10.21 -9.17 10.56
N VAL A 37 -10.21 -10.51 10.66
CA VAL A 37 -11.36 -11.34 10.28
C VAL A 37 -12.60 -11.04 11.13
N VAL A 38 -12.40 -10.63 12.39
CA VAL A 38 -13.52 -10.27 13.31
C VAL A 38 -14.21 -8.97 12.91
N TRP A 39 -13.46 -8.06 12.28
CA TRP A 39 -13.93 -6.70 11.97
C TRP A 39 -14.33 -6.53 10.51
N LEU A 40 -13.68 -7.29 9.64
CA LEU A 40 -13.86 -7.16 8.21
C LEU A 40 -14.98 -8.11 7.75
N PRO A 41 -16.07 -7.60 7.18
CA PRO A 41 -17.12 -8.46 6.66
C PRO A 41 -16.57 -9.37 5.54
N ALA A 42 -17.19 -10.53 5.39
CA ALA A 42 -16.89 -11.42 4.27
C ALA A 42 -17.13 -10.72 2.92
N PRO A 43 -16.35 -11.05 1.87
CA PRO A 43 -16.63 -10.53 0.54
C PRO A 43 -18.05 -10.94 0.10
N PRO A 44 -18.67 -10.14 -0.79
CA PRO A 44 -20.03 -10.42 -1.25
C PRO A 44 -20.20 -11.83 -1.83
N ASP A 45 -21.26 -12.50 -1.45
CA ASP A 45 -21.66 -13.75 -2.09
C ASP A 45 -21.92 -13.54 -3.59
N THR A 46 -21.50 -14.50 -4.41
CA THR A 46 -21.59 -14.39 -5.87
C THR A 46 -23.02 -14.32 -6.41
N ALA A 47 -24.01 -14.74 -5.64
CA ALA A 47 -25.43 -14.62 -5.95
C ALA A 47 -26.05 -13.29 -5.43
N SER A 48 -25.29 -12.45 -4.76
CA SER A 48 -25.81 -11.21 -4.15
C SER A 48 -25.80 -10.03 -5.12
N THR A 49 -26.69 -9.07 -4.88
CA THR A 49 -26.71 -7.78 -5.59
C THR A 49 -25.39 -7.01 -5.41
N GLN A 50 -24.78 -7.15 -4.23
CA GLN A 50 -23.49 -6.52 -3.95
C GLN A 50 -22.40 -7.04 -4.89
N PHE A 51 -22.42 -8.34 -5.21
CA PHE A 51 -21.48 -8.91 -6.19
C PHE A 51 -21.72 -8.37 -7.61
N VAL A 52 -22.97 -8.09 -7.98
CA VAL A 52 -23.29 -7.44 -9.27
C VAL A 52 -22.63 -6.08 -9.36
N TYR A 53 -22.61 -5.29 -8.28
CA TYR A 53 -21.88 -4.01 -8.25
C TYR A 53 -20.37 -4.21 -8.42
N ASP A 54 -19.77 -5.22 -7.81
CA ASP A 54 -18.36 -5.54 -8.01
C ASP A 54 -18.05 -5.87 -9.48
N ILE A 55 -18.91 -6.65 -10.14
CA ILE A 55 -18.78 -6.94 -11.57
C ILE A 55 -18.90 -5.68 -12.41
N THR A 56 -19.83 -4.80 -12.09
CA THR A 56 -20.01 -3.53 -12.79
C THR A 56 -18.75 -2.67 -12.69
N GLN A 57 -18.14 -2.59 -11.51
CA GLN A 57 -16.87 -1.86 -11.32
C GLN A 57 -15.72 -2.52 -12.09
N TYR A 58 -15.67 -3.84 -12.13
CA TYR A 58 -14.68 -4.55 -12.93
C TYR A 58 -14.82 -4.25 -14.43
N MET A 59 -16.04 -4.29 -14.97
CA MET A 59 -16.31 -3.99 -16.38
C MET A 59 -15.96 -2.53 -16.71
N TRP A 60 -16.34 -1.60 -15.83
CA TRP A 60 -15.95 -0.20 -15.98
C TRP A 60 -14.41 -0.03 -15.99
N GLY A 61 -13.69 -0.71 -15.08
CA GLY A 61 -12.23 -0.69 -15.07
C GLY A 61 -11.61 -1.22 -16.34
N LYS A 62 -12.23 -2.23 -16.98
CA LYS A 62 -11.79 -2.74 -18.30
C LYS A 62 -11.95 -1.69 -19.41
N GLU A 63 -12.98 -0.88 -19.36
CA GLU A 63 -13.15 0.24 -20.32
C GLU A 63 -12.08 1.31 -20.09
N GLN A 64 -11.77 1.62 -18.82
CA GLN A 64 -10.77 2.64 -18.48
C GLN A 64 -9.37 2.30 -19.01
N ARG A 65 -8.99 1.04 -19.13
CA ARG A 65 -7.67 0.65 -19.66
C ARG A 65 -7.52 0.86 -21.18
N LEU A 66 -8.59 1.21 -21.88
CA LEU A 66 -8.50 1.66 -23.27
C LEU A 66 -7.85 3.06 -23.38
N ASN A 67 -7.93 3.84 -22.32
CA ASN A 67 -7.16 5.07 -22.17
C ASN A 67 -5.73 4.71 -21.72
N LYS A 68 -4.75 4.99 -22.59
CA LYS A 68 -3.34 4.64 -22.37
C LYS A 68 -2.75 5.27 -21.12
N GLU A 69 -3.12 6.51 -20.81
CA GLU A 69 -2.62 7.21 -19.61
C GLU A 69 -3.16 6.54 -18.34
N ARG A 70 -4.45 6.18 -18.32
CA ARG A 70 -5.05 5.43 -17.21
C ARG A 70 -4.47 4.03 -17.05
N ALA A 71 -4.21 3.35 -18.15
CA ALA A 71 -3.56 2.04 -18.13
C ALA A 71 -2.14 2.14 -17.54
N GLN A 72 -1.35 3.13 -17.99
CA GLN A 72 0.00 3.36 -17.46
C GLN A 72 -0.06 3.69 -15.95
N GLN A 73 -0.93 4.61 -15.54
CA GLN A 73 -1.12 4.93 -14.14
C GLN A 73 -1.48 3.70 -13.28
N ALA A 74 -2.28 2.77 -13.81
CA ALA A 74 -2.61 1.54 -13.10
C ALA A 74 -1.42 0.60 -12.97
N ILE A 75 -0.53 0.57 -13.96
CA ILE A 75 0.73 -0.18 -13.93
C ILE A 75 1.68 0.43 -12.90
N ASP A 76 1.87 1.75 -12.95
CA ASP A 76 2.74 2.48 -12.02
C ASP A 76 2.28 2.34 -10.57
N ASN A 77 0.97 2.33 -10.33
CA ASN A 77 0.38 2.13 -9.01
C ASN A 77 0.40 0.66 -8.52
N ALA A 78 0.75 -0.30 -9.37
CA ALA A 78 0.81 -1.71 -8.99
C ALA A 78 2.10 -2.12 -8.28
N VAL A 79 3.00 -1.17 -8.02
CA VAL A 79 4.26 -1.37 -7.33
C VAL A 79 4.08 -1.89 -5.90
N GLU A 80 5.01 -2.72 -5.44
CA GLU A 80 5.01 -3.29 -4.09
C GLU A 80 6.10 -2.71 -3.20
N ASP A 81 7.13 -2.13 -3.80
CA ASP A 81 8.21 -1.47 -3.09
C ASP A 81 7.77 -0.13 -2.49
N ILE A 82 8.21 0.15 -1.26
CA ILE A 82 7.78 1.36 -0.55
C ILE A 82 8.41 2.62 -1.13
N SER A 83 9.64 2.55 -1.63
CA SER A 83 10.31 3.71 -2.22
C SER A 83 9.59 4.16 -3.48
N GLU A 84 9.20 3.21 -4.35
CA GLU A 84 8.39 3.49 -5.54
C GLU A 84 7.00 4.02 -5.20
N MET A 85 6.40 3.51 -4.09
CA MET A 85 5.13 4.06 -3.60
C MET A 85 5.27 5.49 -3.10
N LEU A 86 6.37 5.84 -2.43
CA LEU A 86 6.62 7.18 -1.91
C LEU A 86 6.76 8.23 -3.02
N GLU A 87 7.34 7.86 -4.16
CA GLU A 87 7.44 8.76 -5.31
C GLU A 87 6.07 9.30 -5.72
N GLN A 88 5.03 8.47 -5.67
CA GLN A 88 3.66 8.87 -6.03
C GLN A 88 3.06 9.86 -5.04
N PHE A 89 3.49 9.84 -3.77
CA PHE A 89 3.05 10.78 -2.74
C PHE A 89 3.89 12.05 -2.69
N SER A 90 5.08 12.07 -3.30
CA SER A 90 6.01 13.20 -3.25
C SER A 90 5.42 14.47 -3.85
N VAL A 91 4.76 14.38 -5.00
CA VAL A 91 4.16 15.56 -5.68
C VAL A 91 3.03 16.18 -4.84
N PRO A 92 2.00 15.45 -4.41
CA PRO A 92 0.94 16.04 -3.59
C PRO A 92 1.42 16.48 -2.20
N PHE A 93 2.47 15.86 -1.68
CA PHE A 93 3.08 16.27 -0.39
C PHE A 93 3.93 17.53 -0.51
N GLY A 94 4.37 17.88 -1.73
CA GLY A 94 5.14 19.10 -2.00
C GLY A 94 6.64 19.01 -1.76
N MET A 95 7.16 17.80 -1.54
CA MET A 95 8.59 17.52 -1.43
C MET A 95 8.89 16.08 -1.81
N GLU A 96 10.14 15.80 -2.16
CA GLU A 96 10.59 14.45 -2.44
C GLU A 96 10.63 13.61 -1.16
N LEU A 97 9.85 12.53 -1.14
CA LEU A 97 9.80 11.55 -0.06
C LEU A 97 10.71 10.38 -0.42
N SER A 98 11.81 10.24 0.29
CA SER A 98 12.77 9.15 0.08
C SER A 98 13.49 8.79 1.38
N LYS A 99 14.17 7.65 1.40
CA LYS A 99 15.00 7.23 2.54
C LYS A 99 16.12 8.26 2.80
N GLU A 100 16.65 8.87 1.74
CA GLU A 100 17.75 9.83 1.77
C GLU A 100 17.30 11.20 2.24
N ASN A 101 16.21 11.72 1.68
CA ASN A 101 15.77 13.10 1.90
C ASN A 101 14.86 13.27 3.13
N THR A 102 14.07 12.23 3.43
CA THR A 102 13.09 12.25 4.52
C THR A 102 13.14 10.96 5.36
N PRO A 103 14.30 10.63 5.96
CA PRO A 103 14.52 9.34 6.62
C PRO A 103 13.50 9.03 7.71
N CYS A 104 13.12 10.00 8.52
CA CYS A 104 12.12 9.80 9.58
C CYS A 104 10.73 9.48 9.01
N ILE A 105 10.30 10.18 7.95
CA ILE A 105 9.02 9.93 7.28
C ILE A 105 9.06 8.54 6.63
N TYR A 106 10.13 8.24 5.90
CA TYR A 106 10.34 6.94 5.30
C TYR A 106 10.20 5.81 6.32
N HIS A 107 10.86 5.92 7.45
CA HIS A 107 10.87 4.93 8.50
C HIS A 107 9.46 4.69 9.11
N VAL A 108 8.72 5.77 9.41
CA VAL A 108 7.34 5.66 9.90
C VAL A 108 6.44 4.97 8.88
N LEU A 109 6.55 5.37 7.61
CA LEU A 109 5.73 4.80 6.54
C LEU A 109 6.09 3.35 6.24
N TYR A 110 7.38 3.01 6.22
CA TYR A 110 7.86 1.64 6.04
C TYR A 110 7.26 0.70 7.08
N ARG A 111 7.38 1.05 8.36
CA ARG A 111 6.83 0.26 9.46
C ARG A 111 5.30 0.21 9.41
N GLY A 112 4.65 1.34 9.16
CA GLY A 112 3.19 1.37 9.03
C GLY A 112 2.68 0.46 7.93
N VAL A 113 3.31 0.49 6.76
CA VAL A 113 2.97 -0.37 5.62
C VAL A 113 3.23 -1.84 5.92
N LEU A 114 4.37 -2.17 6.54
CA LEU A 114 4.70 -3.54 6.93
C LEU A 114 3.66 -4.09 7.91
N PHE A 115 3.30 -3.29 8.91
CA PHE A 115 2.33 -3.65 9.94
C PHE A 115 0.95 -3.98 9.34
N VAL A 116 0.43 -3.11 8.49
CA VAL A 116 -0.90 -3.35 7.90
C VAL A 116 -0.92 -4.48 6.87
N ARG A 117 0.20 -4.76 6.22
CA ARG A 117 0.35 -5.97 5.39
C ARG A 117 0.19 -7.24 6.23
N LEU A 118 0.82 -7.31 7.39
CA LEU A 118 0.71 -8.44 8.31
C LEU A 118 -0.72 -8.59 8.83
N ALA A 119 -1.36 -7.49 9.23
CA ALA A 119 -2.76 -7.51 9.67
C ALA A 119 -3.72 -8.01 8.58
N ALA A 120 -3.43 -7.75 7.31
CA ALA A 120 -4.24 -8.20 6.18
C ALA A 120 -4.04 -9.68 5.82
N THR A 121 -3.02 -10.36 6.35
CA THR A 121 -2.67 -11.74 5.95
C THR A 121 -3.75 -12.74 6.34
N LYS A 122 -4.23 -12.71 7.59
CA LYS A 122 -5.26 -13.64 8.05
C LYS A 122 -6.55 -13.55 7.22
N PRO A 123 -7.18 -12.38 7.02
CA PRO A 123 -8.39 -12.30 6.19
C PRO A 123 -8.14 -12.65 4.71
N LYS A 124 -6.96 -12.42 4.16
CA LYS A 124 -6.64 -12.86 2.79
C LYS A 124 -6.65 -14.38 2.66
N ILE A 125 -6.10 -15.08 3.66
CA ILE A 125 -6.07 -16.55 3.71
C ILE A 125 -7.49 -17.10 3.97
N GLU A 126 -8.23 -16.50 4.90
CA GLU A 126 -9.57 -16.93 5.28
C GLU A 126 -10.54 -16.83 4.10
N TYR A 127 -10.56 -15.71 3.42
CA TYR A 127 -11.53 -15.47 2.36
C TYR A 127 -11.09 -15.98 0.99
N MET A 128 -9.80 -16.08 0.72
CA MET A 128 -9.23 -16.52 -0.56
C MET A 128 -10.02 -16.05 -1.79
N ARG A 129 -10.51 -14.81 -1.75
CA ARG A 129 -11.32 -14.26 -2.82
C ARG A 129 -10.56 -14.26 -4.14
N LYS A 130 -11.13 -14.90 -5.16
CA LYS A 130 -10.51 -14.97 -6.48
C LYS A 130 -10.33 -13.55 -7.06
N ARG A 131 -9.15 -13.32 -7.64
CA ARG A 131 -8.88 -12.06 -8.37
C ARG A 131 -9.72 -11.98 -9.63
N PRO A 132 -10.13 -10.77 -10.09
CA PRO A 132 -11.00 -10.63 -11.26
C PRO A 132 -10.48 -11.34 -12.49
N TYR A 133 -9.23 -11.14 -12.89
CA TYR A 133 -8.64 -11.80 -14.05
C TYR A 133 -8.66 -13.34 -13.94
N SER A 134 -8.48 -13.88 -12.73
CA SER A 134 -8.56 -15.30 -12.48
C SER A 134 -10.00 -15.83 -12.50
N ARG A 135 -10.96 -15.01 -12.06
CA ARG A 135 -12.39 -15.36 -12.08
C ARG A 135 -12.95 -15.40 -13.48
N PHE A 136 -12.60 -14.42 -14.31
CA PHE A 136 -13.11 -14.25 -15.66
C PHE A 136 -12.21 -14.88 -16.72
N ASN A 137 -11.08 -15.46 -16.32
CA ASN A 137 -10.08 -16.05 -17.22
C ASN A 137 -9.62 -15.04 -18.29
N GLU A 138 -9.30 -13.86 -17.87
CA GLU A 138 -8.86 -12.74 -18.72
C GLU A 138 -7.47 -12.27 -18.27
N PRO A 139 -6.65 -11.68 -19.15
CA PRO A 139 -5.36 -11.12 -18.74
C PRO A 139 -5.54 -9.82 -17.95
N SER A 140 -4.64 -9.60 -16.98
CA SER A 140 -4.48 -8.30 -16.32
C SER A 140 -3.58 -7.38 -17.15
N LEU A 141 -3.29 -6.16 -16.63
CA LEU A 141 -2.27 -5.27 -17.20
C LEU A 141 -0.83 -5.70 -16.84
N LEU A 142 -0.67 -6.65 -15.92
CA LEU A 142 0.61 -7.12 -15.39
C LEU A 142 0.67 -8.64 -15.42
N PRO A 143 0.77 -9.26 -16.61
CA PRO A 143 0.69 -10.71 -16.79
C PRO A 143 1.81 -11.46 -16.06
N GLU A 144 3.00 -10.90 -15.93
CA GLU A 144 4.15 -11.49 -15.24
C GLU A 144 3.91 -11.74 -13.74
N GLY A 145 3.03 -11.00 -13.12
CA GLY A 145 2.65 -11.17 -11.71
C GLY A 145 1.47 -12.11 -11.45
N GLU A 146 0.75 -12.49 -12.49
CA GLU A 146 -0.55 -13.18 -12.35
C GLU A 146 -0.44 -14.54 -11.66
N GLU A 147 0.52 -15.37 -12.03
CA GLU A 147 0.65 -16.72 -11.49
C GLU A 147 0.89 -16.67 -9.97
N ARG A 148 1.82 -15.86 -9.52
CA ARG A 148 2.08 -15.64 -8.08
C ARG A 148 0.85 -15.12 -7.35
N LEU A 149 0.15 -14.17 -7.95
CA LEU A 149 -1.02 -13.53 -7.35
C LEU A 149 -2.28 -14.42 -7.34
N ARG A 150 -2.36 -15.46 -8.19
CA ARG A 150 -3.46 -16.43 -8.15
C ARG A 150 -3.52 -17.20 -6.83
N MET A 151 -2.37 -17.38 -6.19
CA MET A 151 -2.22 -18.08 -4.91
C MET A 151 -2.48 -17.15 -3.70
N ASN A 152 -2.85 -15.90 -3.94
CA ASN A 152 -3.09 -14.91 -2.90
C ASN A 152 -4.46 -14.24 -3.09
N GLY A 153 -5.29 -14.26 -2.05
CA GLY A 153 -6.63 -13.67 -2.07
C GLY A 153 -6.63 -12.20 -2.47
N SER A 154 -7.64 -11.78 -3.25
CA SER A 154 -7.80 -10.38 -3.65
C SER A 154 -8.39 -9.49 -2.56
N TYR A 155 -8.93 -10.06 -1.49
CA TYR A 155 -9.63 -9.35 -0.42
C TYR A 155 -9.06 -9.70 0.95
N PRO A 156 -8.80 -8.69 1.80
CA PRO A 156 -8.82 -7.25 1.51
C PRO A 156 -7.70 -6.84 0.53
N SER A 157 -7.89 -5.70 -0.14
CA SER A 157 -6.90 -5.19 -1.09
C SER A 157 -5.65 -4.67 -0.39
N GLY A 158 -4.49 -5.26 -0.70
CA GLY A 158 -3.21 -4.81 -0.14
C GLY A 158 -2.83 -3.40 -0.58
N HIS A 159 -3.09 -3.02 -1.84
CA HIS A 159 -2.81 -1.67 -2.33
C HIS A 159 -3.71 -0.63 -1.67
N THR A 160 -5.00 -0.91 -1.51
CA THR A 160 -5.91 -0.01 -0.78
C THR A 160 -5.44 0.22 0.66
N ILE A 161 -5.09 -0.85 1.37
CA ILE A 161 -4.64 -0.74 2.76
C ILE A 161 -3.35 0.08 2.84
N ARG A 162 -2.36 -0.22 2.02
CA ARG A 162 -1.07 0.50 2.01
C ARG A 162 -1.24 1.97 1.65
N GLY A 163 -1.90 2.26 0.53
CA GLY A 163 -2.11 3.62 0.07
C GLY A 163 -2.90 4.47 1.09
N TRP A 164 -3.94 3.88 1.70
CA TRP A 164 -4.70 4.55 2.75
C TRP A 164 -3.88 4.80 4.01
N THR A 165 -3.06 3.83 4.43
CA THR A 165 -2.16 3.99 5.57
C THR A 165 -1.14 5.10 5.33
N MET A 166 -0.50 5.13 4.15
CA MET A 166 0.44 6.19 3.81
C MET A 166 -0.22 7.56 3.82
N ALA A 167 -1.42 7.67 3.24
CA ALA A 167 -2.17 8.94 3.22
C ALA A 167 -2.63 9.43 4.61
N LEU A 168 -2.79 8.53 5.58
CA LEU A 168 -3.14 8.90 6.95
C LEU A 168 -1.92 9.24 7.80
N LEU A 169 -0.73 8.74 7.45
CA LEU A 169 0.50 8.98 8.18
C LEU A 169 1.25 10.22 7.67
N LEU A 170 1.01 10.67 6.44
CA LEU A 170 1.53 11.90 5.85
C LEU A 170 0.66 13.11 6.22
#